data_41ade9b734b8970811a901a8e7b7e553
#
_entry.id   41ade9b734b8970811a901a8e7b7e553
#
_cell.length_a   1.000
_cell.length_b   1.000
_cell.length_c   1.000
_cell.angle_alpha   90.00
_cell.angle_beta   90.00
_cell.angle_gamma   90.00
#
_symmetry.space_group_name_H-M   'P 1'
#
loop_
_entity.id
_entity.type
_entity.pdbx_description
1 polymer ?
#
loop_
_entity_poly.entity_id
_entity_poly.type
_entity_poly.pdbx_seq_one_letter_code
_entity_poly.pdbx_strand_id
1 'polypeptide(L)'
;MGFKCGIVGLPNVGKSTLFNALTRTAAAQAANYPFCTIEPNVGDVAVPDPRLATLADIAGSKEIIPTRLSFVDIAGLVRGASKGEGLGNQFLANIRECDAIAHVVRCFEDGDITHVEGRIDPLSDIGTIETELMLADLESLERRVAQMEKKAKGGDKEAKELLALAERSFGELKEGRPARAVGVGRDDRRLFQSLGLLSSKPVLYVCNVDEGSADRGNAYSDRVGEQAAKEGAAAVVVSAKIESEIALLPQAEQEAYLEVIGLTEPGLSRVIRAGYELLHLVTFFTAGPKEARAWTIEQGTRAPQAAGVIHTDFEKGFIRVETIAYEDYVANGGEGGAREAGKFRLEGKDYVVADGDVMHFRFAN
;
A
#
# COMPACT_ATOMS: atom_id res chain seq x y z
N MET A 1 12.38 3.65 -5.42
CA MET A 1 11.02 3.81 -5.95
C MET A 1 10.08 3.49 -4.80
N GLY A 2 9.12 4.39 -4.48
CA GLY A 2 8.13 4.15 -3.42
C GLY A 2 6.96 3.33 -3.97
N PHE A 3 6.27 2.61 -3.09
CA PHE A 3 5.03 1.89 -3.42
C PHE A 3 3.87 2.88 -3.49
N LYS A 4 3.00 2.71 -4.50
CA LYS A 4 1.88 3.62 -4.78
C LYS A 4 0.54 2.91 -4.56
N CYS A 5 -0.34 3.52 -3.76
CA CYS A 5 -1.70 3.07 -3.54
C CYS A 5 -2.66 4.08 -4.19
N GLY A 6 -3.43 3.64 -5.18
CA GLY A 6 -4.41 4.50 -5.86
C GLY A 6 -5.71 4.58 -5.06
N ILE A 7 -6.15 5.78 -4.70
CA ILE A 7 -7.44 6.00 -4.03
C ILE A 7 -8.52 6.10 -5.10
N VAL A 8 -9.46 5.16 -5.08
CA VAL A 8 -10.61 5.14 -5.99
C VAL A 8 -11.93 5.13 -5.22
N GLY A 9 -13.00 5.47 -5.87
CA GLY A 9 -14.35 5.43 -5.29
C GLY A 9 -15.33 6.20 -6.15
N LEU A 10 -16.62 5.93 -5.98
CA LEU A 10 -17.68 6.68 -6.64
C LEU A 10 -17.68 8.16 -6.18
N PRO A 11 -18.33 9.06 -6.89
CA PRO A 11 -18.53 10.43 -6.43
C PRO A 11 -19.26 10.47 -5.06
N ASN A 12 -18.91 11.45 -4.23
CA ASN A 12 -19.55 11.72 -2.94
C ASN A 12 -19.43 10.62 -1.87
N VAL A 13 -18.41 9.75 -1.96
CA VAL A 13 -18.10 8.73 -0.94
C VAL A 13 -17.13 9.22 0.14
N GLY A 14 -16.65 10.48 0.06
CA GLY A 14 -15.65 11.04 0.98
C GLY A 14 -14.21 10.89 0.52
N LYS A 15 -13.96 10.45 -0.71
CA LYS A 15 -12.62 10.22 -1.28
C LYS A 15 -11.71 11.45 -1.17
N SER A 16 -12.16 12.62 -1.66
CA SER A 16 -11.38 13.85 -1.64
C SER A 16 -11.14 14.37 -0.21
N THR A 17 -12.10 14.18 0.69
CA THR A 17 -11.94 14.53 2.11
C THR A 17 -10.83 13.70 2.76
N LEU A 18 -10.84 12.39 2.53
CA LEU A 18 -9.83 11.47 3.01
C LEU A 18 -8.44 11.79 2.43
N PHE A 19 -8.37 12.03 1.11
CA PHE A 19 -7.11 12.39 0.45
C PHE A 19 -6.55 13.73 0.96
N ASN A 20 -7.41 14.72 1.17
CA ASN A 20 -6.99 16.00 1.72
C ASN A 20 -6.46 15.87 3.17
N ALA A 21 -7.06 14.99 3.99
CA ALA A 21 -6.55 14.69 5.31
C ALA A 21 -5.16 14.02 5.24
N LEU A 22 -5.00 13.02 4.35
CA LEU A 22 -3.70 12.39 4.07
C LEU A 22 -2.64 13.40 3.63
N THR A 23 -2.95 14.29 2.69
CA THR A 23 -1.98 15.27 2.16
C THR A 23 -1.62 16.34 3.19
N ARG A 24 -2.55 16.74 4.05
CA ARG A 24 -2.26 17.65 5.18
C ARG A 24 -1.34 17.00 6.19
N THR A 25 -1.60 15.75 6.56
CA THR A 25 -0.72 14.97 7.43
C THR A 25 0.67 14.83 6.80
N ALA A 26 0.75 14.54 5.50
CA ALA A 26 2.00 14.46 4.76
C ALA A 26 2.75 15.80 4.76
N ALA A 27 2.07 16.93 4.55
CA ALA A 27 2.67 18.26 4.55
C ALA A 27 3.18 18.66 5.94
N ALA A 28 2.45 18.36 7.01
CA ALA A 28 2.88 18.60 8.39
C ALA A 28 4.13 17.77 8.73
N GLN A 29 4.20 16.52 8.28
CA GLN A 29 5.37 15.67 8.42
C GLN A 29 6.56 16.15 7.57
N ALA A 30 6.29 16.64 6.34
CA ALA A 30 7.33 17.14 5.44
C ALA A 30 8.03 18.39 5.96
N ALA A 31 7.35 19.22 6.76
CA ALA A 31 7.97 20.39 7.41
C ALA A 31 9.12 19.98 8.35
N ASN A 32 9.11 18.75 8.85
CA ASN A 32 10.13 18.21 9.74
C ASN A 32 11.25 17.43 9.00
N TYR A 33 11.08 17.17 7.67
CA TYR A 33 12.02 16.35 6.89
C TYR A 33 12.37 17.03 5.56
N PRO A 34 13.63 17.36 5.28
CA PRO A 34 14.06 17.89 3.99
C PRO A 34 13.91 16.85 2.86
N PHE A 35 13.63 17.34 1.64
CA PHE A 35 13.49 16.54 0.39
C PHE A 35 12.14 15.87 0.13
N CYS A 36 11.03 16.35 0.70
CA CYS A 36 9.70 15.91 0.29
C CYS A 36 9.25 16.69 -0.95
N THR A 37 9.04 15.99 -2.06
CA THR A 37 8.46 16.58 -3.28
C THR A 37 6.94 16.56 -3.14
N ILE A 38 6.28 17.69 -3.35
CA ILE A 38 4.81 17.77 -3.40
C ILE A 38 4.41 17.68 -4.87
N GLU A 39 3.87 16.54 -5.27
CA GLU A 39 3.27 16.35 -6.59
C GLU A 39 1.75 16.54 -6.50
N PRO A 40 1.11 17.18 -7.49
CA PRO A 40 -0.35 17.24 -7.54
C PRO A 40 -0.98 15.84 -7.49
N ASN A 41 -1.99 15.67 -6.65
CA ASN A 41 -2.71 14.40 -6.47
C ASN A 41 -1.87 13.23 -5.92
N VAL A 42 -0.69 13.47 -5.35
CA VAL A 42 0.13 12.48 -4.64
C VAL A 42 0.37 12.94 -3.20
N GLY A 43 0.06 12.07 -2.26
CA GLY A 43 0.33 12.27 -0.83
C GLY A 43 1.32 11.22 -0.33
N ASP A 44 2.56 11.64 -0.07
CA ASP A 44 3.57 10.78 0.55
C ASP A 44 3.44 10.85 2.06
N VAL A 45 2.98 9.80 2.71
CA VAL A 45 2.76 9.72 4.15
C VAL A 45 3.76 8.80 4.82
N ALA A 46 4.20 9.18 6.02
CA ALA A 46 5.03 8.29 6.83
C ALA A 46 4.22 7.09 7.29
N VAL A 47 4.82 5.90 7.23
CA VAL A 47 4.25 4.68 7.79
C VAL A 47 4.48 4.71 9.30
N PRO A 48 3.40 4.69 10.13
CA PRO A 48 3.54 4.68 11.57
C PRO A 48 4.21 3.39 12.04
N ASP A 49 5.39 3.51 12.62
CA ASP A 49 6.13 2.38 13.20
C ASP A 49 6.79 2.80 14.53
N PRO A 50 6.25 2.40 15.69
CA PRO A 50 6.78 2.80 16.98
C PRO A 50 8.18 2.25 17.25
N ARG A 51 8.60 1.18 16.56
CA ARG A 51 9.92 0.57 16.71
C ARG A 51 11.04 1.55 16.34
N LEU A 52 10.80 2.44 15.35
CA LEU A 52 11.79 3.37 14.89
C LEU A 52 12.19 4.39 15.95
N ALA A 53 11.22 4.92 16.71
CA ALA A 53 11.48 5.84 17.83
C ALA A 53 12.31 5.15 18.93
N THR A 54 11.93 3.94 19.31
CA THR A 54 12.67 3.14 20.30
C THR A 54 14.12 2.89 19.88
N LEU A 55 14.35 2.55 18.60
CA LEU A 55 15.70 2.35 18.07
C LEU A 55 16.52 3.65 18.09
N ALA A 56 15.89 4.78 17.75
CA ALA A 56 16.52 6.10 17.77
C ALA A 56 16.98 6.50 19.17
N ASP A 57 16.12 6.27 20.17
CA ASP A 57 16.44 6.56 21.58
C ASP A 57 17.62 5.72 22.06
N ILE A 58 17.63 4.43 21.80
CA ILE A 58 18.72 3.52 22.20
C ILE A 58 20.02 3.89 21.49
N ALA A 59 19.98 4.19 20.17
CA ALA A 59 21.15 4.52 19.38
C ALA A 59 21.65 5.98 19.61
N GLY A 60 20.87 6.82 20.31
CA GLY A 60 21.16 8.25 20.45
C GLY A 60 21.12 8.99 19.12
N SER A 61 20.20 8.63 18.24
CA SER A 61 20.10 9.18 16.90
C SER A 61 19.64 10.63 16.91
N LYS A 62 20.26 11.46 16.07
CA LYS A 62 19.88 12.88 15.93
C LYS A 62 18.66 13.07 15.02
N GLU A 63 18.46 12.16 14.07
CA GLU A 63 17.36 12.22 13.11
C GLU A 63 16.62 10.89 13.10
N ILE A 64 15.30 10.97 12.92
CA ILE A 64 14.41 9.81 12.81
C ILE A 64 13.73 9.88 11.44
N ILE A 65 14.01 8.93 10.55
CA ILE A 65 13.54 8.94 9.17
C ILE A 65 12.61 7.74 8.94
N PRO A 66 11.28 7.93 8.97
CA PRO A 66 10.33 6.87 8.71
C PRO A 66 10.31 6.48 7.24
N THR A 67 9.86 5.26 6.96
CA THR A 67 9.49 4.87 5.59
C THR A 67 8.20 5.56 5.16
N ARG A 68 7.95 5.63 3.86
CA ARG A 68 6.81 6.36 3.30
C ARG A 68 6.03 5.49 2.33
N LEU A 69 4.72 5.72 2.27
CA LEU A 69 3.79 5.15 1.31
C LEU A 69 3.13 6.30 0.53
N SER A 70 3.09 6.17 -0.80
CA SER A 70 2.47 7.17 -1.66
C SER A 70 1.01 6.80 -1.89
N PHE A 71 0.10 7.74 -1.61
CA PHE A 71 -1.29 7.67 -2.02
C PHE A 71 -1.54 8.59 -3.20
N VAL A 72 -2.23 8.09 -4.22
CA VAL A 72 -2.55 8.85 -5.45
C VAL A 72 -4.06 9.05 -5.51
N ASP A 73 -4.53 10.31 -5.52
CA ASP A 73 -5.95 10.59 -5.74
C ASP A 73 -6.28 10.38 -7.22
N ILE A 74 -7.09 9.38 -7.48
CA ILE A 74 -7.55 9.06 -8.82
C ILE A 74 -8.99 9.58 -8.94
N ALA A 75 -9.24 10.49 -9.89
CA ALA A 75 -10.55 11.11 -10.09
C ALA A 75 -11.66 10.05 -10.15
N GLY A 76 -12.85 10.39 -9.58
CA GLY A 76 -13.93 9.42 -9.40
C GLY A 76 -14.37 8.73 -10.69
N LEU A 77 -14.52 7.41 -10.63
CA LEU A 77 -15.04 6.59 -11.70
C LEU A 77 -16.59 6.71 -11.73
N VAL A 78 -17.14 6.87 -12.91
CA VAL A 78 -18.56 6.74 -13.18
C VAL A 78 -18.79 5.59 -14.15
N ARG A 79 -19.98 5.02 -14.16
CA ARG A 79 -20.37 3.97 -15.12
C ARG A 79 -20.06 4.38 -16.56
N GLY A 80 -19.49 3.46 -17.33
CA GLY A 80 -19.13 3.68 -18.73
C GLY A 80 -17.76 4.30 -18.95
N ALA A 81 -16.94 4.44 -17.90
CA ALA A 81 -15.60 4.98 -18.03
C ALA A 81 -14.67 4.11 -18.92
N SER A 82 -14.90 2.80 -18.97
CA SER A 82 -14.19 1.88 -19.87
C SER A 82 -14.49 2.10 -21.35
N LYS A 83 -15.67 2.69 -21.67
CA LYS A 83 -16.11 2.97 -23.03
C LYS A 83 -15.98 4.45 -23.43
N GLY A 84 -15.57 5.33 -22.48
CA GLY A 84 -15.51 6.77 -22.66
C GLY A 84 -14.22 7.23 -23.30
N GLU A 85 -14.32 8.25 -24.17
CA GLU A 85 -13.17 9.02 -24.64
C GLU A 85 -12.73 10.02 -23.54
N GLY A 86 -11.42 10.18 -23.32
CA GLY A 86 -10.87 11.24 -22.47
C GLY A 86 -10.67 10.85 -21.01
N LEU A 87 -11.50 11.36 -20.07
CA LEU A 87 -11.28 11.24 -18.61
C LEU A 87 -11.25 9.79 -18.10
N GLY A 88 -12.05 8.88 -18.69
CA GLY A 88 -12.06 7.46 -18.33
C GLY A 88 -10.72 6.78 -18.62
N ASN A 89 -10.12 7.04 -19.78
CA ASN A 89 -8.82 6.47 -20.14
C ASN A 89 -7.70 6.99 -19.24
N GLN A 90 -7.75 8.26 -18.85
CA GLN A 90 -6.77 8.83 -17.90
C GLN A 90 -6.89 8.21 -16.52
N PHE A 91 -8.12 7.99 -16.04
CA PHE A 91 -8.40 7.28 -14.81
C PHE A 91 -7.75 5.87 -14.80
N LEU A 92 -8.02 5.08 -15.84
CA LEU A 92 -7.46 3.73 -15.98
C LEU A 92 -5.92 3.73 -16.10
N ALA A 93 -5.35 4.74 -16.74
CA ALA A 93 -3.89 4.91 -16.82
C ALA A 93 -3.28 5.18 -15.45
N ASN A 94 -3.88 6.05 -14.65
CA ASN A 94 -3.42 6.35 -13.29
C ASN A 94 -3.47 5.10 -12.39
N ILE A 95 -4.54 4.27 -12.48
CA ILE A 95 -4.60 3.01 -11.73
C ILE A 95 -3.47 2.07 -12.17
N ARG A 96 -3.11 2.00 -13.47
CA ARG A 96 -2.02 1.12 -13.94
C ARG A 96 -0.69 1.41 -13.26
N GLU A 97 -0.42 2.67 -12.94
CA GLU A 97 0.82 3.10 -12.28
C GLU A 97 0.86 2.81 -10.78
N CYS A 98 -0.26 2.41 -10.18
CA CYS A 98 -0.34 2.07 -8.77
C CYS A 98 -0.05 0.58 -8.54
N ASP A 99 0.46 0.23 -7.35
CA ASP A 99 0.75 -1.14 -6.93
C ASP A 99 -0.47 -1.80 -6.26
N ALA A 100 -1.33 -1.01 -5.62
CA ALA A 100 -2.58 -1.42 -4.98
C ALA A 100 -3.69 -0.37 -5.15
N ILE A 101 -4.91 -0.76 -4.83
CA ILE A 101 -6.11 0.10 -4.86
C ILE A 101 -6.66 0.25 -3.45
N ALA A 102 -6.77 1.49 -2.96
CA ALA A 102 -7.58 1.86 -1.80
C ALA A 102 -8.97 2.28 -2.28
N HIS A 103 -9.93 1.38 -2.18
CA HIS A 103 -11.30 1.62 -2.63
C HIS A 103 -12.14 2.23 -1.50
N VAL A 104 -12.39 3.53 -1.57
CA VAL A 104 -13.24 4.25 -0.61
C VAL A 104 -14.70 3.95 -0.91
N VAL A 105 -15.38 3.41 0.09
CA VAL A 105 -16.77 2.97 0.01
C VAL A 105 -17.61 3.75 1.00
N ARG A 106 -18.75 4.29 0.56
CA ARG A 106 -19.67 5.01 1.43
C ARG A 106 -20.44 4.05 2.32
N CYS A 107 -20.23 4.16 3.61
CA CYS A 107 -20.89 3.39 4.66
C CYS A 107 -21.61 4.30 5.68
N PHE A 108 -22.11 5.44 5.26
CA PHE A 108 -22.85 6.41 6.08
C PHE A 108 -24.08 6.95 5.37
N GLU A 109 -25.08 7.35 6.14
CA GLU A 109 -26.26 8.05 5.68
C GLU A 109 -26.10 9.55 5.95
N ASP A 110 -26.38 10.37 4.92
CA ASP A 110 -26.38 11.82 5.03
C ASP A 110 -27.37 12.37 3.98
N GLY A 111 -28.42 13.02 4.46
CA GLY A 111 -29.50 13.56 3.61
C GLY A 111 -29.06 14.74 2.74
N ASP A 112 -27.97 15.42 3.12
CA ASP A 112 -27.41 16.57 2.40
C ASP A 112 -26.43 16.15 1.30
N ILE A 113 -25.95 14.89 1.35
CA ILE A 113 -24.99 14.33 0.39
C ILE A 113 -25.70 13.35 -0.54
N THR A 114 -26.00 13.77 -1.77
CA THR A 114 -26.65 12.91 -2.77
C THR A 114 -25.76 11.74 -3.16
N HIS A 115 -26.30 10.50 -3.10
CA HIS A 115 -25.64 9.31 -3.65
C HIS A 115 -25.89 9.22 -5.15
N VAL A 116 -24.88 8.85 -5.95
CA VAL A 116 -24.98 8.80 -7.43
C VAL A 116 -26.05 7.82 -7.91
N GLU A 117 -26.21 6.70 -7.20
CA GLU A 117 -27.20 5.65 -7.52
C GLU A 117 -28.54 5.87 -6.76
N GLY A 118 -28.71 6.97 -6.03
CA GLY A 118 -29.93 7.31 -5.28
C GLY A 118 -30.20 6.45 -4.04
N ARG A 119 -29.33 5.50 -3.72
CA ARG A 119 -29.38 4.63 -2.53
C ARG A 119 -27.98 4.31 -2.04
N ILE A 120 -27.83 4.02 -0.75
CA ILE A 120 -26.58 3.56 -0.16
C ILE A 120 -26.57 2.05 -0.20
N ASP A 121 -25.72 1.49 -1.03
CA ASP A 121 -25.46 0.05 -1.13
C ASP A 121 -23.97 -0.21 -1.42
N PRO A 122 -23.15 -0.34 -0.37
CA PRO A 122 -21.70 -0.47 -0.49
C PRO A 122 -21.24 -1.59 -1.42
N LEU A 123 -21.95 -2.73 -1.43
CA LEU A 123 -21.58 -3.85 -2.28
C LEU A 123 -21.88 -3.59 -3.75
N SER A 124 -22.98 -2.88 -4.04
CA SER A 124 -23.32 -2.43 -5.40
C SER A 124 -22.29 -1.42 -5.91
N ASP A 125 -21.82 -0.51 -5.04
CA ASP A 125 -20.82 0.50 -5.36
C ASP A 125 -19.46 -0.17 -5.69
N ILE A 126 -19.05 -1.14 -4.89
CA ILE A 126 -17.86 -1.98 -5.15
C ILE A 126 -17.98 -2.67 -6.50
N GLY A 127 -19.12 -3.36 -6.76
CA GLY A 127 -19.35 -4.07 -8.01
C GLY A 127 -19.34 -3.16 -9.24
N THR A 128 -19.76 -1.91 -9.12
CA THR A 128 -19.70 -0.93 -10.20
C THR A 128 -18.25 -0.63 -10.62
N ILE A 129 -17.38 -0.32 -9.65
CA ILE A 129 -15.97 -0.02 -9.93
C ILE A 129 -15.25 -1.27 -10.44
N GLU A 130 -15.44 -2.42 -9.81
CA GLU A 130 -14.81 -3.68 -10.25
C GLU A 130 -15.22 -4.05 -11.68
N THR A 131 -16.48 -3.87 -12.03
CA THR A 131 -16.97 -4.15 -13.39
C THR A 131 -16.25 -3.29 -14.43
N GLU A 132 -16.06 -2.00 -14.17
CA GLU A 132 -15.35 -1.11 -15.10
C GLU A 132 -13.86 -1.51 -15.27
N LEU A 133 -13.19 -1.91 -14.18
CA LEU A 133 -11.82 -2.41 -14.23
C LEU A 133 -11.71 -3.70 -15.04
N MET A 134 -12.64 -4.65 -14.80
CA MET A 134 -12.68 -5.93 -15.52
C MET A 134 -12.98 -5.76 -17.01
N LEU A 135 -13.89 -4.85 -17.38
CA LEU A 135 -14.20 -4.56 -18.79
C LEU A 135 -12.98 -3.97 -19.51
N ALA A 136 -12.26 -3.04 -18.87
CA ALA A 136 -11.03 -2.49 -19.41
C ALA A 136 -9.93 -3.54 -19.60
N ASP A 137 -9.79 -4.47 -18.67
CA ASP A 137 -8.85 -5.58 -18.77
C ASP A 137 -9.24 -6.55 -19.86
N LEU A 138 -10.52 -6.89 -19.97
CA LEU A 138 -11.05 -7.77 -21.01
C LEU A 138 -10.71 -7.24 -22.41
N GLU A 139 -11.03 -5.95 -22.66
CA GLU A 139 -10.71 -5.29 -23.92
C GLU A 139 -9.20 -5.24 -24.20
N SER A 140 -8.38 -4.99 -23.16
CA SER A 140 -6.92 -5.01 -23.28
C SER A 140 -6.39 -6.39 -23.66
N LEU A 141 -6.88 -7.45 -23.01
CA LEU A 141 -6.45 -8.82 -23.29
C LEU A 141 -6.90 -9.30 -24.67
N GLU A 142 -8.13 -9.01 -25.08
CA GLU A 142 -8.63 -9.37 -26.43
C GLU A 142 -7.70 -8.87 -27.54
N ARG A 143 -7.20 -7.65 -27.43
CA ARG A 143 -6.26 -7.07 -28.39
C ARG A 143 -4.86 -7.69 -28.33
N ARG A 144 -4.41 -8.12 -27.16
CA ARG A 144 -3.02 -8.54 -26.91
C ARG A 144 -2.80 -10.04 -27.08
N VAL A 145 -3.79 -10.89 -26.77
CA VAL A 145 -3.67 -12.36 -26.82
C VAL A 145 -3.23 -12.83 -28.21
N ALA A 146 -3.81 -12.32 -29.29
CA ALA A 146 -3.43 -12.69 -30.66
C ALA A 146 -1.95 -12.38 -30.98
N GLN A 147 -1.39 -11.32 -30.40
CA GLN A 147 0.03 -11.00 -30.57
C GLN A 147 0.93 -11.91 -29.72
N MET A 148 0.48 -12.23 -28.48
CA MET A 148 1.18 -13.14 -27.58
C MET A 148 1.25 -14.55 -28.17
N GLU A 149 0.16 -15.06 -28.79
CA GLU A 149 0.13 -16.36 -29.49
C GLU A 149 1.19 -16.44 -30.60
N LYS A 150 1.34 -15.37 -31.41
CA LYS A 150 2.37 -15.32 -32.46
C LYS A 150 3.78 -15.44 -31.90
N LYS A 151 4.08 -14.75 -30.80
CA LYS A 151 5.38 -14.80 -30.13
C LYS A 151 5.61 -16.20 -29.50
N ALA A 152 4.61 -16.76 -28.84
CA ALA A 152 4.68 -18.08 -28.20
C ALA A 152 4.96 -19.20 -29.23
N LYS A 153 4.38 -19.09 -30.46
CA LYS A 153 4.65 -20.02 -31.57
C LYS A 153 6.10 -19.95 -32.07
N GLY A 154 6.79 -18.82 -31.83
CA GLY A 154 8.21 -18.65 -32.12
C GLY A 154 9.18 -19.42 -31.20
N GLY A 155 8.68 -20.15 -30.20
CA GLY A 155 9.49 -20.97 -29.33
C GLY A 155 9.96 -20.29 -28.04
N ASP A 156 9.66 -19.02 -27.83
CA ASP A 156 9.98 -18.25 -26.65
C ASP A 156 9.24 -18.82 -25.41
N LYS A 157 10.00 -19.25 -24.41
CA LYS A 157 9.47 -19.86 -23.18
C LYS A 157 8.68 -18.85 -22.35
N GLU A 158 9.24 -17.67 -22.14
CA GLU A 158 8.61 -16.60 -21.37
C GLU A 158 7.30 -16.13 -22.02
N ALA A 159 7.28 -16.03 -23.37
CA ALA A 159 6.06 -15.71 -24.10
C ALA A 159 4.96 -16.76 -23.93
N LYS A 160 5.32 -18.05 -23.82
CA LYS A 160 4.35 -19.14 -23.56
C LYS A 160 3.78 -19.06 -22.16
N GLU A 161 4.62 -18.81 -21.14
CA GLU A 161 4.19 -18.66 -19.76
C GLU A 161 3.29 -17.41 -19.60
N LEU A 162 3.67 -16.30 -20.23
CA LEU A 162 2.86 -15.07 -20.24
C LEU A 162 1.51 -15.27 -20.92
N LEU A 163 1.47 -16.00 -22.05
CA LEU A 163 0.23 -16.34 -22.74
C LEU A 163 -0.70 -17.17 -21.84
N ALA A 164 -0.18 -18.19 -21.18
CA ALA A 164 -0.96 -19.04 -20.29
C ALA A 164 -1.59 -18.23 -19.13
N LEU A 165 -0.84 -17.28 -18.56
CA LEU A 165 -1.37 -16.37 -17.53
C LEU A 165 -2.44 -15.42 -18.08
N ALA A 166 -2.25 -14.91 -19.31
CA ALA A 166 -3.22 -14.05 -19.98
C ALA A 166 -4.52 -14.79 -20.28
N GLU A 167 -4.45 -16.04 -20.78
CA GLU A 167 -5.63 -16.88 -21.08
C GLU A 167 -6.40 -17.25 -19.79
N ARG A 168 -5.71 -17.57 -18.69
CA ARG A 168 -6.35 -17.81 -17.40
C ARG A 168 -7.08 -16.56 -16.90
N SER A 169 -6.42 -15.40 -16.99
CA SER A 169 -7.02 -14.12 -16.61
C SER A 169 -8.25 -13.80 -17.47
N PHE A 170 -8.18 -14.04 -18.76
CA PHE A 170 -9.28 -13.83 -19.69
C PHE A 170 -10.49 -14.74 -19.37
N GLY A 171 -10.23 -15.98 -18.93
CA GLY A 171 -11.25 -16.89 -18.46
C GLY A 171 -11.99 -16.36 -17.23
N GLU A 172 -11.26 -15.92 -16.20
CA GLU A 172 -11.83 -15.32 -14.99
C GLU A 172 -12.69 -14.09 -15.30
N LEU A 173 -12.15 -13.18 -16.12
CA LEU A 173 -12.85 -11.95 -16.51
C LEU A 173 -14.14 -12.22 -17.27
N LYS A 174 -14.19 -13.23 -18.14
CA LYS A 174 -15.41 -13.64 -18.87
C LYS A 174 -16.49 -14.17 -17.94
N GLU A 175 -16.10 -14.76 -16.82
CA GLU A 175 -17.02 -15.25 -15.80
C GLU A 175 -17.38 -14.17 -14.76
N GLY A 176 -16.96 -12.93 -14.98
CA GLY A 176 -17.23 -11.80 -14.08
C GLY A 176 -16.41 -11.85 -12.80
N ARG A 177 -15.26 -12.51 -12.80
CA ARG A 177 -14.31 -12.51 -11.68
C ARG A 177 -13.06 -11.70 -12.03
N PRO A 178 -12.51 -10.91 -11.07
CA PRO A 178 -11.35 -10.08 -11.30
C PRO A 178 -10.09 -10.93 -11.58
N ALA A 179 -9.14 -10.39 -12.33
CA ALA A 179 -7.91 -11.09 -12.70
C ALA A 179 -7.08 -11.55 -11.47
N ARG A 180 -7.22 -10.90 -10.30
CA ARG A 180 -6.58 -11.34 -9.04
C ARG A 180 -7.07 -12.72 -8.57
N ALA A 181 -8.23 -13.18 -9.02
CA ALA A 181 -8.76 -14.52 -8.70
C ALA A 181 -7.96 -15.66 -9.36
N VAL A 182 -7.12 -15.39 -10.35
CA VAL A 182 -6.26 -16.37 -11.02
C VAL A 182 -5.36 -17.17 -10.06
N GLY A 183 -4.98 -16.59 -8.94
CA GLY A 183 -4.13 -17.27 -7.95
C GLY A 183 -2.76 -17.62 -8.52
N VAL A 184 -1.85 -16.66 -8.59
CA VAL A 184 -0.52 -16.79 -9.18
C VAL A 184 0.52 -17.14 -8.11
N GLY A 185 1.38 -18.14 -8.38
CA GLY A 185 2.50 -18.50 -7.52
C GLY A 185 3.56 -17.39 -7.42
N ARG A 186 4.45 -17.48 -6.43
CA ARG A 186 5.51 -16.46 -6.22
C ARG A 186 6.40 -16.28 -7.44
N ASP A 187 6.77 -17.37 -8.10
CA ASP A 187 7.69 -17.36 -9.23
C ASP A 187 7.10 -16.66 -10.46
N ASP A 188 5.78 -16.77 -10.65
CA ASP A 188 5.06 -16.19 -11.78
C ASP A 188 4.54 -14.77 -11.51
N ARG A 189 4.61 -14.30 -10.26
CA ARG A 189 4.03 -13.00 -9.85
C ARG A 189 4.54 -11.84 -10.71
N ARG A 190 5.83 -11.75 -10.92
CA ARG A 190 6.44 -10.69 -11.72
C ARG A 190 5.97 -10.74 -13.19
N LEU A 191 5.88 -11.94 -13.74
CA LEU A 191 5.41 -12.15 -15.11
C LEU A 191 3.92 -11.79 -15.21
N PHE A 192 3.11 -12.17 -14.24
CA PHE A 192 1.70 -11.78 -14.16
C PHE A 192 1.50 -10.27 -14.06
N GLN A 193 2.28 -9.60 -13.22
CA GLN A 193 2.25 -8.14 -13.09
C GLN A 193 2.59 -7.44 -14.42
N SER A 194 3.46 -8.01 -15.27
CA SER A 194 3.80 -7.46 -16.58
C SER A 194 2.61 -7.43 -17.56
N LEU A 195 1.53 -8.17 -17.28
CA LEU A 195 0.27 -8.04 -18.01
C LEU A 195 -0.38 -6.66 -17.79
N GLY A 196 -0.08 -5.97 -16.69
CA GLY A 196 -0.60 -4.63 -16.39
C GLY A 196 -2.11 -4.58 -16.25
N LEU A 197 -2.73 -5.68 -15.74
CA LEU A 197 -4.17 -5.77 -15.54
C LEU A 197 -4.58 -4.96 -14.32
N LEU A 198 -5.66 -4.18 -14.44
CA LEU A 198 -6.18 -3.31 -13.39
C LEU A 198 -6.83 -4.12 -12.27
N SER A 199 -7.65 -5.11 -12.63
CA SER A 199 -8.35 -5.99 -11.69
C SER A 199 -7.45 -7.07 -11.08
N SER A 200 -6.15 -7.13 -11.46
CA SER A 200 -5.15 -7.98 -10.82
C SER A 200 -4.56 -7.37 -9.55
N LYS A 201 -4.75 -6.05 -9.35
CA LYS A 201 -4.16 -5.34 -8.22
C LYS A 201 -4.83 -5.74 -6.91
N PRO A 202 -4.05 -5.81 -5.80
CA PRO A 202 -4.60 -5.97 -4.46
C PRO A 202 -5.54 -4.80 -4.13
N VAL A 203 -6.61 -5.08 -3.37
CA VAL A 203 -7.62 -4.07 -2.99
C VAL A 203 -7.72 -3.98 -1.47
N LEU A 204 -7.69 -2.74 -0.97
CA LEU A 204 -8.05 -2.36 0.39
C LEU A 204 -9.37 -1.62 0.34
N TYR A 205 -10.43 -2.15 0.95
CA TYR A 205 -11.69 -1.43 1.11
C TYR A 205 -11.60 -0.46 2.29
N VAL A 206 -11.79 0.82 2.03
CA VAL A 206 -11.81 1.89 3.02
C VAL A 206 -13.27 2.28 3.26
N CYS A 207 -13.86 1.71 4.33
CA CYS A 207 -15.25 1.94 4.70
C CYS A 207 -15.38 3.31 5.38
N ASN A 208 -15.84 4.32 4.65
CA ASN A 208 -16.08 5.64 5.22
C ASN A 208 -17.43 5.66 5.92
N VAL A 209 -17.41 5.80 7.25
CA VAL A 209 -18.57 5.80 8.14
C VAL A 209 -18.82 7.20 8.73
N ASP A 210 -19.97 7.39 9.36
CA ASP A 210 -20.26 8.57 10.21
C ASP A 210 -19.36 8.57 11.47
N GLU A 211 -19.30 9.71 12.18
CA GLU A 211 -18.43 9.89 13.33
C GLU A 211 -18.79 8.94 14.48
N GLY A 212 -20.07 8.65 14.68
CA GLY A 212 -20.54 7.75 15.73
C GLY A 212 -20.16 6.28 15.52
N SER A 213 -19.78 5.93 14.29
CA SER A 213 -19.41 4.57 13.87
C SER A 213 -17.89 4.38 13.67
N ALA A 214 -17.07 5.40 13.92
CA ALA A 214 -15.64 5.39 13.59
C ALA A 214 -14.81 4.36 14.36
N ASP A 215 -15.25 3.99 15.58
CA ASP A 215 -14.58 2.98 16.42
C ASP A 215 -14.87 1.55 15.93
N ARG A 216 -16.15 1.22 15.75
CA ARG A 216 -16.61 -0.17 15.55
C ARG A 216 -17.17 -0.48 14.18
N GLY A 217 -17.39 0.55 13.36
CA GLY A 217 -18.13 0.40 12.12
C GLY A 217 -19.65 0.35 12.31
N ASN A 218 -20.34 -0.09 11.28
CA ASN A 218 -21.79 -0.24 11.24
C ASN A 218 -22.18 -1.38 10.28
N ALA A 219 -23.48 -1.65 10.15
CA ALA A 219 -23.99 -2.74 9.30
C ALA A 219 -23.53 -2.65 7.82
N TYR A 220 -23.23 -1.45 7.30
CA TYR A 220 -22.70 -1.27 5.95
C TYR A 220 -21.25 -1.71 5.88
N SER A 221 -20.42 -1.25 6.82
CA SER A 221 -19.00 -1.64 6.88
C SER A 221 -18.80 -3.13 7.19
N ASP A 222 -19.70 -3.73 7.99
CA ASP A 222 -19.66 -5.18 8.29
C ASP A 222 -19.86 -6.00 7.02
N ARG A 223 -20.84 -5.63 6.18
CA ARG A 223 -21.07 -6.27 4.88
C ARG A 223 -19.86 -6.17 3.95
N VAL A 224 -19.19 -5.03 3.94
CA VAL A 224 -17.95 -4.83 3.18
C VAL A 224 -16.83 -5.71 3.74
N GLY A 225 -16.69 -5.79 5.07
CA GLY A 225 -15.71 -6.67 5.73
C GLY A 225 -15.91 -8.14 5.40
N GLU A 226 -17.17 -8.61 5.40
CA GLU A 226 -17.51 -9.99 5.00
C GLU A 226 -17.17 -10.26 3.53
N GLN A 227 -17.40 -9.30 2.64
CA GLN A 227 -17.04 -9.42 1.23
C GLN A 227 -15.53 -9.43 1.05
N ALA A 228 -14.80 -8.53 1.73
CA ALA A 228 -13.35 -8.49 1.72
C ALA A 228 -12.73 -9.84 2.16
N ALA A 229 -13.25 -10.42 3.24
CA ALA A 229 -12.79 -11.71 3.74
C ALA A 229 -12.97 -12.85 2.70
N LYS A 230 -14.10 -12.87 1.97
CA LYS A 230 -14.36 -13.87 0.90
C LYS A 230 -13.39 -13.74 -0.26
N GLU A 231 -12.94 -12.51 -0.56
CA GLU A 231 -12.01 -12.22 -1.67
C GLU A 231 -10.54 -12.28 -1.26
N GLY A 232 -10.23 -12.49 0.02
CA GLY A 232 -8.87 -12.38 0.55
C GLY A 232 -8.33 -10.95 0.51
N ALA A 233 -9.22 -9.96 0.49
CA ALA A 233 -8.91 -8.53 0.58
C ALA A 233 -8.98 -8.04 2.03
N ALA A 234 -8.48 -6.82 2.28
CA ALA A 234 -8.59 -6.16 3.58
C ALA A 234 -9.69 -5.09 3.56
N ALA A 235 -10.28 -4.82 4.74
CA ALA A 235 -11.21 -3.72 4.94
C ALA A 235 -10.84 -2.93 6.21
N VAL A 236 -10.90 -1.61 6.13
CA VAL A 236 -10.61 -0.69 7.25
C VAL A 236 -11.75 0.31 7.38
N VAL A 237 -12.22 0.52 8.61
CA VAL A 237 -13.22 1.53 8.93
C VAL A 237 -12.54 2.86 9.22
N VAL A 238 -13.03 3.94 8.62
CA VAL A 238 -12.56 5.32 8.88
C VAL A 238 -13.75 6.27 8.86
N SER A 239 -13.63 7.41 9.53
CA SER A 239 -14.52 8.56 9.30
C SER A 239 -13.70 9.68 8.66
N ALA A 240 -13.90 9.90 7.36
CA ALA A 240 -13.16 10.95 6.64
C ALA A 240 -13.37 12.33 7.26
N LYS A 241 -14.49 12.56 7.94
CA LYS A 241 -14.79 13.81 8.65
C LYS A 241 -13.87 13.93 9.87
N ILE A 242 -13.81 12.93 10.74
CA ILE A 242 -12.88 12.89 11.89
C ILE A 242 -11.45 13.08 11.42
N GLU A 243 -11.01 12.36 10.37
CA GLU A 243 -9.65 12.47 9.85
C GLU A 243 -9.34 13.89 9.37
N SER A 244 -10.31 14.57 8.75
CA SER A 244 -10.13 15.96 8.32
C SER A 244 -10.01 16.94 9.48
N GLU A 245 -10.66 16.67 10.61
CA GLU A 245 -10.57 17.46 11.84
C GLU A 245 -9.22 17.22 12.54
N ILE A 246 -8.82 15.95 12.72
CA ILE A 246 -7.52 15.58 13.32
C ILE A 246 -6.36 16.22 12.53
N ALA A 247 -6.42 16.20 11.20
CA ALA A 247 -5.38 16.77 10.35
C ALA A 247 -5.21 18.30 10.50
N LEU A 248 -6.15 18.99 11.14
CA LEU A 248 -6.09 20.42 11.45
C LEU A 248 -5.53 20.71 12.84
N LEU A 249 -5.49 19.72 13.72
CA LEU A 249 -5.04 19.90 15.11
C LEU A 249 -3.51 19.86 15.20
N PRO A 250 -2.92 20.67 16.09
CA PRO A 250 -1.53 20.49 16.50
C PRO A 250 -1.30 19.06 17.02
N GLN A 251 -0.13 18.50 16.76
CA GLN A 251 0.19 17.12 17.15
C GLN A 251 -0.08 16.83 18.65
N ALA A 252 0.23 17.78 19.53
CA ALA A 252 0.01 17.64 20.97
C ALA A 252 -1.49 17.54 21.37
N GLU A 253 -2.39 18.00 20.51
CA GLU A 253 -3.84 17.98 20.76
C GLU A 253 -4.53 16.77 20.13
N GLN A 254 -3.89 16.09 19.17
CA GLN A 254 -4.46 14.96 18.45
C GLN A 254 -4.77 13.78 19.39
N GLU A 255 -3.86 13.46 20.30
CA GLU A 255 -4.04 12.36 21.28
C GLU A 255 -5.23 12.63 22.20
N ALA A 256 -5.33 13.84 22.76
CA ALA A 256 -6.45 14.23 23.60
C ALA A 256 -7.79 14.20 22.85
N TYR A 257 -7.80 14.64 21.59
CA TYR A 257 -9.00 14.56 20.75
C TYR A 257 -9.43 13.12 20.49
N LEU A 258 -8.50 12.23 20.14
CA LEU A 258 -8.77 10.80 19.93
C LEU A 258 -9.35 10.13 21.19
N GLU A 259 -8.79 10.44 22.36
CA GLU A 259 -9.28 9.92 23.65
C GLU A 259 -10.74 10.35 23.91
N VAL A 260 -11.08 11.62 23.65
CA VAL A 260 -12.44 12.14 23.82
C VAL A 260 -13.45 11.42 22.92
N ILE A 261 -13.08 11.06 21.70
CA ILE A 261 -13.96 10.35 20.76
C ILE A 261 -13.85 8.83 20.87
N GLY A 262 -13.07 8.31 21.82
CA GLY A 262 -12.91 6.87 22.07
C GLY A 262 -12.04 6.12 21.07
N LEU A 263 -11.21 6.81 20.31
CA LEU A 263 -10.26 6.21 19.37
C LEU A 263 -8.85 6.14 19.99
N THR A 264 -8.12 5.07 19.69
CA THR A 264 -6.73 4.89 20.13
C THR A 264 -5.72 5.45 19.14
N GLU A 265 -6.12 5.63 17.90
CA GLU A 265 -5.28 6.13 16.81
C GLU A 265 -6.14 6.69 15.67
N PRO A 266 -5.59 7.55 14.80
CA PRO A 266 -6.25 7.99 13.58
C PRO A 266 -6.60 6.82 12.65
N GLY A 267 -7.76 6.85 12.01
CA GLY A 267 -8.15 5.86 11.00
C GLY A 267 -7.19 5.84 9.81
N LEU A 268 -6.61 6.99 9.45
CA LEU A 268 -5.55 7.08 8.43
C LEU A 268 -4.33 6.23 8.76
N SER A 269 -3.92 6.14 10.02
CA SER A 269 -2.82 5.26 10.44
C SER A 269 -3.13 3.79 10.16
N ARG A 270 -4.39 3.38 10.40
CA ARG A 270 -4.89 2.04 10.05
C ARG A 270 -4.89 1.79 8.54
N VAL A 271 -5.33 2.77 7.74
CA VAL A 271 -5.30 2.68 6.27
C VAL A 271 -3.87 2.53 5.75
N ILE A 272 -2.93 3.32 6.28
CA ILE A 272 -1.52 3.26 5.87
C ILE A 272 -0.94 1.88 6.18
N ARG A 273 -1.15 1.35 7.41
CA ARG A 273 -0.66 0.01 7.77
C ARG A 273 -1.31 -1.09 6.94
N ALA A 274 -2.63 -1.04 6.76
CA ALA A 274 -3.33 -2.03 5.93
C ALA A 274 -2.86 -2.01 4.48
N GLY A 275 -2.57 -0.84 3.91
CA GLY A 275 -1.96 -0.71 2.58
C GLY A 275 -0.56 -1.30 2.51
N TYR A 276 0.23 -1.14 3.57
CA TYR A 276 1.57 -1.69 3.71
C TYR A 276 1.54 -3.23 3.76
N GLU A 277 0.66 -3.79 4.58
CA GLU A 277 0.45 -5.25 4.69
C GLU A 277 -0.10 -5.86 3.39
N LEU A 278 -1.05 -5.18 2.75
CA LEU A 278 -1.65 -5.60 1.48
C LEU A 278 -0.62 -5.77 0.38
N LEU A 279 0.39 -4.92 0.36
CA LEU A 279 1.50 -4.95 -0.58
C LEU A 279 2.59 -5.96 -0.16
N HIS A 280 2.39 -6.69 0.93
CA HIS A 280 3.38 -7.61 1.52
C HIS A 280 4.72 -6.94 1.76
N LEU A 281 4.68 -5.71 2.28
CA LEU A 281 5.88 -4.95 2.61
C LEU A 281 6.35 -5.30 4.02
N VAL A 282 7.67 -5.26 4.20
CA VAL A 282 8.31 -5.39 5.49
C VAL A 282 9.33 -4.27 5.67
N THR A 283 9.60 -3.95 6.93
CA THR A 283 10.53 -2.88 7.30
C THR A 283 11.79 -3.47 7.91
N PHE A 284 12.95 -3.06 7.42
CA PHE A 284 14.20 -3.19 8.14
C PHE A 284 14.71 -1.81 8.55
N PHE A 285 15.59 -1.79 9.54
CA PHE A 285 16.10 -0.54 10.12
C PHE A 285 17.61 -0.44 9.97
N THR A 286 18.07 0.81 9.85
CA THR A 286 19.45 1.17 10.14
C THR A 286 19.45 2.14 11.31
N ALA A 287 20.28 1.91 12.33
CA ALA A 287 20.31 2.76 13.52
C ALA A 287 21.77 3.13 13.84
N GLY A 288 21.98 4.42 14.12
CA GLY A 288 23.30 4.94 14.50
C GLY A 288 23.18 6.35 15.04
N PRO A 289 24.29 6.96 15.54
CA PRO A 289 24.26 8.28 16.18
C PRO A 289 23.82 9.43 15.28
N LYS A 290 23.91 9.27 13.95
CA LYS A 290 23.44 10.31 13.02
C LYS A 290 21.95 10.21 12.78
N GLU A 291 21.49 9.02 12.41
CA GLU A 291 20.09 8.75 12.08
C GLU A 291 19.67 7.34 12.45
N ALA A 292 18.40 7.19 12.80
CA ALA A 292 17.67 5.93 12.75
C ALA A 292 16.69 6.01 11.57
N ARG A 293 16.72 5.01 10.70
CA ARG A 293 15.92 5.02 9.48
C ARG A 293 15.25 3.71 9.21
N ALA A 294 13.98 3.78 8.83
CA ALA A 294 13.19 2.66 8.36
C ALA A 294 13.27 2.55 6.83
N TRP A 295 13.38 1.33 6.33
CA TRP A 295 13.51 1.01 4.91
C TRP A 295 12.46 -0.01 4.51
N THR A 296 11.77 0.22 3.40
CA THR A 296 10.73 -0.67 2.88
C THR A 296 11.28 -1.62 1.84
N ILE A 297 10.93 -2.88 1.98
CA ILE A 297 11.20 -3.95 0.99
C ILE A 297 9.99 -4.86 0.88
N GLU A 298 9.88 -5.62 -0.21
CA GLU A 298 8.90 -6.71 -0.31
C GLU A 298 9.32 -7.90 0.56
N GLN A 299 8.35 -8.58 1.14
CA GLN A 299 8.57 -9.82 1.88
C GLN A 299 9.27 -10.86 1.01
N GLY A 300 10.34 -11.45 1.51
CA GLY A 300 11.15 -12.41 0.78
C GLY A 300 12.36 -11.80 0.07
N THR A 301 12.58 -10.48 0.17
CA THR A 301 13.77 -9.79 -0.34
C THR A 301 15.02 -10.28 0.36
N ARG A 302 16.07 -10.57 -0.42
CA ARG A 302 17.38 -10.97 0.12
C ARG A 302 18.25 -9.77 0.47
N ALA A 303 19.25 -10.00 1.32
CA ALA A 303 20.14 -8.96 1.83
C ALA A 303 20.82 -8.09 0.76
N PRO A 304 21.30 -8.59 -0.40
CA PRO A 304 21.88 -7.72 -1.42
C PRO A 304 20.87 -6.75 -2.01
N GLN A 305 19.63 -7.20 -2.31
CA GLN A 305 18.57 -6.34 -2.83
C GLN A 305 18.10 -5.31 -1.78
N ALA A 306 18.05 -5.72 -0.51
CA ALA A 306 17.77 -4.79 0.59
C ALA A 306 18.86 -3.70 0.71
N ALA A 307 20.13 -4.05 0.55
CA ALA A 307 21.23 -3.09 0.46
C ALA A 307 21.03 -2.11 -0.72
N GLY A 308 20.52 -2.62 -1.85
CA GLY A 308 20.20 -1.85 -3.06
C GLY A 308 19.16 -0.76 -2.85
N VAL A 309 18.23 -0.96 -1.91
CA VAL A 309 17.23 0.06 -1.54
C VAL A 309 17.89 1.27 -0.87
N ILE A 310 19.00 1.06 -0.15
CA ILE A 310 19.78 2.15 0.44
C ILE A 310 20.58 2.86 -0.66
N HIS A 311 21.35 2.10 -1.44
CA HIS A 311 22.12 2.61 -2.57
C HIS A 311 22.48 1.47 -3.54
N THR A 312 22.42 1.74 -4.83
CA THR A 312 22.74 0.73 -5.87
C THR A 312 24.14 0.17 -5.78
N ASP A 313 25.12 0.94 -5.29
CA ASP A 313 26.47 0.47 -5.12
C ASP A 313 26.61 -0.51 -3.94
N PHE A 314 25.72 -0.41 -2.94
CA PHE A 314 25.68 -1.37 -1.83
C PHE A 314 25.25 -2.76 -2.29
N GLU A 315 24.31 -2.83 -3.24
CA GLU A 315 23.91 -4.09 -3.87
C GLU A 315 25.05 -4.71 -4.67
N LYS A 316 25.68 -3.90 -5.55
CA LYS A 316 26.77 -4.37 -6.42
C LYS A 316 28.01 -4.81 -5.63
N GLY A 317 28.37 -4.03 -4.61
CA GLY A 317 29.52 -4.28 -3.76
C GLY A 317 29.21 -5.15 -2.54
N PHE A 318 28.02 -5.75 -2.41
CA PHE A 318 27.60 -6.48 -1.20
C PHE A 318 28.58 -7.59 -0.81
N ILE A 319 29.06 -7.55 0.43
CA ILE A 319 29.92 -8.56 1.03
C ILE A 319 29.11 -9.40 2.02
N ARG A 320 28.54 -8.76 3.03
CA ARG A 320 27.76 -9.36 4.11
C ARG A 320 26.93 -8.29 4.82
N VAL A 321 26.03 -8.71 5.67
CA VAL A 321 25.27 -7.81 6.54
C VAL A 321 25.37 -8.29 7.98
N GLU A 322 25.52 -7.34 8.88
CA GLU A 322 25.45 -7.49 10.31
C GLU A 322 24.00 -7.23 10.71
N THR A 323 23.35 -8.21 11.36
CA THR A 323 21.91 -8.19 11.61
C THR A 323 21.61 -8.52 13.07
N ILE A 324 20.71 -7.74 13.68
CA ILE A 324 20.17 -7.96 15.02
C ILE A 324 18.65 -7.87 14.89
N ALA A 325 17.88 -8.81 15.43
CA ALA A 325 16.43 -8.68 15.49
C ALA A 325 16.05 -7.50 16.41
N TYR A 326 14.96 -6.80 16.09
CA TYR A 326 14.49 -5.64 16.86
C TYR A 326 14.37 -5.94 18.36
N GLU A 327 13.73 -7.07 18.71
CA GLU A 327 13.53 -7.47 20.09
C GLU A 327 14.86 -7.70 20.83
N ASP A 328 15.83 -8.32 20.16
CA ASP A 328 17.16 -8.55 20.72
C ASP A 328 17.94 -7.23 20.85
N TYR A 329 17.77 -6.29 19.92
CA TYR A 329 18.38 -4.96 19.98
C TYR A 329 17.88 -4.16 21.18
N VAL A 330 16.55 -4.16 21.39
CA VAL A 330 15.91 -3.45 22.51
C VAL A 330 16.25 -4.11 23.85
N ALA A 331 16.12 -5.44 23.94
CA ALA A 331 16.36 -6.19 25.19
C ALA A 331 17.79 -6.05 25.71
N ASN A 332 18.75 -5.83 24.80
CA ASN A 332 20.19 -5.72 25.15
C ASN A 332 20.70 -4.27 25.13
N GLY A 333 19.84 -3.27 24.99
CA GLY A 333 20.24 -1.85 25.01
C GLY A 333 21.12 -1.41 23.84
N GLY A 334 20.92 -2.03 22.67
CA GLY A 334 21.59 -1.67 21.43
C GLY A 334 22.60 -2.69 20.89
N GLU A 335 23.37 -2.28 19.88
CA GLU A 335 24.31 -3.16 19.16
C GLU A 335 25.37 -3.79 20.07
N GLY A 336 25.96 -3.00 21.00
CA GLY A 336 27.00 -3.48 21.91
C GLY A 336 26.52 -4.62 22.79
N GLY A 337 25.40 -4.42 23.51
CA GLY A 337 24.84 -5.44 24.38
C GLY A 337 24.33 -6.67 23.62
N ALA A 338 23.72 -6.47 22.44
CA ALA A 338 23.31 -7.59 21.59
C ALA A 338 24.51 -8.44 21.11
N ARG A 339 25.65 -7.80 20.85
CA ARG A 339 26.89 -8.48 20.48
C ARG A 339 27.43 -9.31 21.64
N GLU A 340 27.49 -8.76 22.84
CA GLU A 340 27.90 -9.46 24.08
C GLU A 340 26.96 -10.62 24.41
N ALA A 341 25.65 -10.48 24.18
CA ALA A 341 24.65 -11.52 24.36
C ALA A 341 24.63 -12.60 23.24
N GLY A 342 25.50 -12.50 22.23
CA GLY A 342 25.55 -13.45 21.10
C GLY A 342 24.36 -13.36 20.15
N LYS A 343 23.65 -12.21 20.13
CA LYS A 343 22.48 -11.94 19.28
C LYS A 343 22.80 -11.24 17.97
N PHE A 344 24.06 -10.91 17.79
CA PHE A 344 24.59 -10.30 16.58
C PHE A 344 24.93 -11.39 15.55
N ARG A 345 24.30 -11.34 14.40
CA ARG A 345 24.44 -12.33 13.32
C ARG A 345 25.19 -11.73 12.14
N LEU A 346 26.01 -12.55 11.49
CA LEU A 346 26.65 -12.22 10.21
C LEU A 346 25.97 -13.03 9.11
N GLU A 347 25.29 -12.34 8.21
CA GLU A 347 24.47 -12.97 7.18
C GLU A 347 25.05 -12.71 5.79
N GLY A 348 24.90 -13.71 4.91
CA GLY A 348 25.40 -13.67 3.53
C GLY A 348 24.33 -13.27 2.51
N LYS A 349 24.66 -13.51 1.24
CA LYS A 349 23.84 -13.12 0.08
C LYS A 349 22.46 -13.78 0.04
N ASP A 350 22.33 -14.97 0.62
CA ASP A 350 21.08 -15.76 0.59
C ASP A 350 20.13 -15.44 1.75
N TYR A 351 20.55 -14.58 2.68
CA TYR A 351 19.73 -14.19 3.81
C TYR A 351 18.47 -13.46 3.34
N VAL A 352 17.31 -13.96 3.74
CA VAL A 352 16.03 -13.31 3.53
C VAL A 352 15.77 -12.39 4.71
N VAL A 353 15.65 -11.10 4.43
CA VAL A 353 15.44 -10.07 5.46
C VAL A 353 14.10 -10.26 6.15
N ALA A 354 14.12 -10.28 7.49
CA ALA A 354 12.93 -10.35 8.32
C ALA A 354 12.43 -8.94 8.67
N ASP A 355 11.11 -8.83 8.90
CA ASP A 355 10.54 -7.60 9.41
C ASP A 355 11.10 -7.28 10.80
N GLY A 356 11.55 -6.05 11.01
CA GLY A 356 12.18 -5.60 12.25
C GLY A 356 13.68 -5.81 12.35
N ASP A 357 14.34 -6.40 11.36
CA ASP A 357 15.79 -6.53 11.38
C ASP A 357 16.48 -5.16 11.45
N VAL A 358 17.42 -4.98 12.39
CA VAL A 358 18.34 -3.85 12.47
C VAL A 358 19.62 -4.26 11.77
N MET A 359 19.97 -3.57 10.67
CA MET A 359 20.96 -4.05 9.72
C MET A 359 22.08 -3.06 9.48
N HIS A 360 23.32 -3.58 9.36
CA HIS A 360 24.49 -2.81 8.96
C HIS A 360 25.21 -3.50 7.81
N PHE A 361 25.11 -2.94 6.60
CA PHE A 361 25.65 -3.52 5.39
C PHE A 361 27.15 -3.26 5.24
N ARG A 362 27.90 -4.30 4.86
CA ARG A 362 29.32 -4.23 4.50
C ARG A 362 29.46 -4.48 3.01
N PHE A 363 30.04 -3.53 2.30
CA PHE A 363 30.20 -3.55 0.85
C PHE A 363 31.61 -3.11 0.45
N ALA A 364 32.06 -3.56 -0.70
CA ALA A 364 33.29 -3.07 -1.34
C ALA A 364 32.96 -1.83 -2.18
N ASN A 365 33.85 -0.81 -2.10
CA ASN A 365 33.79 0.39 -2.94
C ASN A 365 34.29 0.08 -4.36
#